data_ac6c4b7aeee8d1168eb154c9c9b8aff8
#
_entry.id   ac6c4b7aeee8d1168eb154c9c9b8aff8
#
_cell.length_a   1.000
_cell.length_b   1.000
_cell.length_c   1.000
_cell.angle_alpha   90.00
_cell.angle_beta   90.00
_cell.angle_gamma   90.00
#
_symmetry.space_group_name_H-M   'P 1'
#
loop_
_entity.id
_entity.type
_entity.pdbx_description
1 polymer ?
#
loop_
_entity_poly.entity_id
_entity_poly.type
_entity_poly.pdbx_seq_one_letter_code
_entity_poly.pdbx_strand_id
1 'polypeptide(L)'
;MVDLNTTYLGLKLKNPLVASPSPLSEKVENIQRMEQEGIAAVVMYSLFEEQIIHESLELDHYLSHGTETFAEAMSYLPNMGKFTLAPDVYVENIAKAKKAVSIPVIGSLNGVSSGGWIHYAKKIQDAGADALELNIYFLPTDLNLTSAELEDNYAKLVSDVRAEISIPLAVKLSPFFTALPNLARRLVDAGADGLVLFNR
;
A
#
# COMPACT_ATOMS: atom_id res chain seq x y z
N MET A 1 20.11 -20.56 -24.16
CA MET A 1 19.31 -20.33 -22.93
C MET A 1 18.48 -19.10 -23.21
N VAL A 2 17.18 -19.11 -22.93
CA VAL A 2 16.31 -17.95 -23.15
C VAL A 2 16.64 -16.90 -22.09
N ASP A 3 16.84 -15.65 -22.50
CA ASP A 3 16.98 -14.53 -21.59
C ASP A 3 15.60 -14.12 -21.06
N LEU A 4 15.42 -14.14 -19.73
CA LEU A 4 14.18 -13.79 -19.06
C LEU A 4 14.26 -12.42 -18.37
N ASN A 5 15.39 -11.70 -18.48
CA ASN A 5 15.53 -10.39 -17.90
C ASN A 5 14.45 -9.43 -18.43
N THR A 6 13.88 -8.65 -17.56
CA THR A 6 12.84 -7.67 -17.91
C THR A 6 12.94 -6.43 -17.01
N THR A 7 12.10 -5.45 -17.32
CA THR A 7 11.98 -4.23 -16.52
C THR A 7 10.52 -4.04 -16.10
N TYR A 8 10.31 -3.76 -14.82
CA TYR A 8 9.01 -3.40 -14.26
C TYR A 8 9.17 -2.17 -13.36
N LEU A 9 8.37 -1.15 -13.56
CA LEU A 9 8.46 0.13 -12.82
C LEU A 9 9.89 0.76 -12.83
N GLY A 10 10.64 0.58 -13.92
CA GLY A 10 12.04 0.99 -13.98
C GLY A 10 13.02 0.06 -13.25
N LEU A 11 12.54 -0.91 -12.49
CA LEU A 11 13.34 -1.88 -11.77
C LEU A 11 13.76 -3.02 -12.71
N LYS A 12 15.06 -3.36 -12.71
CA LYS A 12 15.59 -4.49 -13.47
C LYS A 12 15.32 -5.79 -12.74
N LEU A 13 14.61 -6.71 -13.40
CA LEU A 13 14.24 -8.01 -12.86
C LEU A 13 14.94 -9.13 -13.63
N LYS A 14 15.42 -10.17 -12.90
CA LYS A 14 16.07 -11.36 -13.47
C LYS A 14 15.10 -12.24 -14.29
N ASN A 15 13.79 -12.07 -14.08
CA ASN A 15 12.71 -12.72 -14.82
C ASN A 15 11.39 -11.99 -14.54
N PRO A 16 10.27 -12.28 -15.23
CA PRO A 16 9.00 -11.58 -15.05
C PRO A 16 8.16 -12.05 -13.85
N LEU A 17 8.68 -12.92 -12.99
CA LEU A 17 7.91 -13.46 -11.87
C LEU A 17 7.99 -12.52 -10.67
N VAL A 18 6.86 -11.92 -10.33
CA VAL A 18 6.68 -11.05 -9.16
C VAL A 18 5.65 -11.68 -8.24
N ALA A 19 6.00 -11.88 -6.97
CA ALA A 19 5.04 -12.35 -5.98
C ALA A 19 4.04 -11.25 -5.67
N SER A 20 2.75 -11.54 -5.84
CA SER A 20 1.66 -10.59 -5.54
C SER A 20 1.39 -10.47 -4.04
N PRO A 21 0.68 -9.41 -3.59
CA PRO A 21 0.30 -9.25 -2.18
C PRO A 21 -0.41 -10.47 -1.63
N SER A 22 0.09 -11.00 -0.53
CA SER A 22 -0.51 -12.12 0.18
C SER A 22 -0.03 -12.18 1.63
N PRO A 23 -0.74 -12.88 2.54
CA PRO A 23 -0.29 -13.09 3.92
C PRO A 23 1.09 -13.78 4.02
N LEU A 24 1.54 -14.46 2.97
CA LEU A 24 2.86 -15.09 2.96
C LEU A 24 4.00 -14.09 3.13
N SER A 25 3.84 -12.86 2.63
CA SER A 25 4.86 -11.80 2.74
C SER A 25 4.86 -11.07 4.09
N GLU A 26 4.01 -11.44 5.05
CA GLU A 26 4.08 -10.95 6.43
C GLU A 26 5.35 -11.40 7.15
N LYS A 27 5.87 -12.58 6.78
CA LYS A 27 7.05 -13.18 7.39
C LYS A 27 8.25 -13.03 6.47
N VAL A 28 9.32 -12.43 6.98
CA VAL A 28 10.56 -12.19 6.23
C VAL A 28 11.19 -13.49 5.73
N GLU A 29 11.08 -14.58 6.51
CA GLU A 29 11.58 -15.89 6.14
C GLU A 29 10.91 -16.44 4.87
N ASN A 30 9.62 -16.14 4.70
CA ASN A 30 8.91 -16.53 3.48
C ASN A 30 9.39 -15.72 2.26
N ILE A 31 9.69 -14.44 2.45
CA ILE A 31 10.23 -13.58 1.38
C ILE A 31 11.61 -14.09 0.94
N GLN A 32 12.46 -14.47 1.90
CA GLN A 32 13.75 -15.09 1.61
C GLN A 32 13.60 -16.41 0.82
N ARG A 33 12.61 -17.24 1.19
CA ARG A 33 12.31 -18.46 0.43
C ARG A 33 11.81 -18.16 -0.97
N MET A 34 10.95 -17.15 -1.17
CA MET A 34 10.52 -16.71 -2.50
C MET A 34 11.71 -16.31 -3.37
N GLU A 35 12.66 -15.55 -2.82
CA GLU A 35 13.89 -15.18 -3.53
C GLU A 35 14.73 -16.41 -3.92
N GLN A 36 14.90 -17.37 -2.99
CA GLN A 36 15.63 -18.62 -3.23
C GLN A 36 14.99 -19.48 -4.32
N GLU A 37 13.64 -19.50 -4.37
CA GLU A 37 12.86 -20.22 -5.39
C GLU A 37 12.81 -19.46 -6.74
N GLY A 38 13.47 -18.31 -6.85
CA GLY A 38 13.67 -17.62 -8.12
C GLY A 38 12.74 -16.45 -8.39
N ILE A 39 11.89 -16.06 -7.47
CA ILE A 39 11.07 -14.84 -7.60
C ILE A 39 11.98 -13.62 -7.81
N ALA A 40 11.60 -12.72 -8.70
CA ALA A 40 12.41 -11.57 -9.10
C ALA A 40 12.05 -10.27 -8.35
N ALA A 41 10.86 -10.17 -7.79
CA ALA A 41 10.43 -9.09 -6.90
C ALA A 41 9.27 -9.56 -6.03
N VAL A 42 9.04 -8.93 -4.89
CA VAL A 42 7.92 -9.22 -4.01
C VAL A 42 7.10 -7.97 -3.76
N VAL A 43 5.78 -8.08 -3.88
CA VAL A 43 4.84 -7.09 -3.37
C VAL A 43 4.42 -7.55 -1.98
N MET A 44 4.56 -6.67 -0.99
CA MET A 44 4.19 -6.95 0.40
C MET A 44 2.68 -7.13 0.52
N TYR A 45 2.24 -7.79 1.59
CA TYR A 45 0.82 -7.80 1.95
C TYR A 45 0.27 -6.38 2.03
N SER A 46 -1.01 -6.20 1.75
CA SER A 46 -1.58 -4.86 1.67
C SER A 46 -1.85 -4.28 3.06
N LEU A 47 -1.49 -3.03 3.24
CA LEU A 47 -1.98 -2.20 4.34
C LEU A 47 -3.26 -1.50 3.87
N PHE A 48 -4.34 -1.64 4.63
CA PHE A 48 -5.66 -1.13 4.26
C PHE A 48 -5.95 0.23 4.90
N GLU A 49 -6.58 1.12 4.13
CA GLU A 49 -7.06 2.42 4.58
C GLU A 49 -7.91 2.30 5.86
N GLU A 50 -8.82 1.33 5.90
CA GLU A 50 -9.71 1.09 7.03
C GLU A 50 -8.94 0.72 8.30
N GLN A 51 -7.87 -0.05 8.20
CA GLN A 51 -7.01 -0.39 9.33
C GLN A 51 -6.35 0.87 9.91
N ILE A 52 -5.82 1.74 9.02
CA ILE A 52 -5.15 2.98 9.43
C ILE A 52 -6.13 3.92 10.13
N ILE A 53 -7.34 4.06 9.58
CA ILE A 53 -8.38 4.95 10.12
C ILE A 53 -8.90 4.41 11.45
N HIS A 54 -9.21 3.11 11.53
CA HIS A 54 -9.74 2.48 12.73
C HIS A 54 -8.77 2.63 13.91
N GLU A 55 -7.50 2.34 13.71
CA GLU A 55 -6.50 2.47 14.76
C GLU A 55 -6.26 3.92 15.18
N SER A 56 -6.37 4.88 14.24
CA SER A 56 -6.29 6.30 14.57
C SER A 56 -7.46 6.74 15.45
N LEU A 57 -8.67 6.24 15.18
CA LEU A 57 -9.87 6.53 15.97
C LEU A 57 -9.84 5.84 17.33
N GLU A 58 -9.37 4.60 17.42
CA GLU A 58 -9.18 3.91 18.70
C GLU A 58 -8.18 4.66 19.58
N LEU A 59 -7.04 5.07 19.01
CA LEU A 59 -6.04 5.84 19.73
C LEU A 59 -6.63 7.16 20.25
N ASP A 60 -7.37 7.90 19.42
CA ASP A 60 -8.03 9.15 19.82
C ASP A 60 -9.07 8.91 20.91
N HIS A 61 -9.85 7.82 20.80
CA HIS A 61 -10.80 7.42 21.82
C HIS A 61 -10.12 7.12 23.17
N TYR A 62 -9.02 6.35 23.17
CA TYR A 62 -8.27 6.04 24.38
C TYR A 62 -7.56 7.25 24.97
N LEU A 63 -7.11 8.19 24.15
CA LEU A 63 -6.48 9.43 24.61
C LEU A 63 -7.49 10.45 25.15
N SER A 64 -8.72 10.46 24.61
CA SER A 64 -9.78 11.40 25.02
C SER A 64 -10.68 10.85 26.14
N HIS A 65 -10.87 9.54 26.23
CA HIS A 65 -11.67 8.89 27.28
C HIS A 65 -10.80 8.55 28.49
N GLY A 66 -10.91 9.32 29.53
CA GLY A 66 -10.29 9.03 30.84
C GLY A 66 -9.52 10.17 31.48
N THR A 67 -9.29 11.26 30.79
CA THR A 67 -8.52 12.39 31.33
C THR A 67 -9.32 13.26 32.28
N GLU A 68 -10.67 13.14 32.34
CA GLU A 68 -11.51 14.02 33.14
C GLU A 68 -12.13 13.37 34.40
N THR A 69 -11.97 12.06 34.63
CA THR A 69 -12.79 11.39 35.65
C THR A 69 -12.12 11.18 37.00
N PHE A 70 -10.79 11.02 37.14
CA PHE A 70 -10.14 10.93 38.46
C PHE A 70 -8.63 11.18 38.40
N ALA A 71 -8.03 11.83 39.40
CA ALA A 71 -6.59 12.07 39.55
C ALA A 71 -5.74 10.77 39.60
N GLU A 72 -6.35 9.62 39.91
CA GLU A 72 -5.70 8.30 39.90
C GLU A 72 -5.69 7.62 38.51
N ALA A 73 -6.46 8.14 37.53
CA ALA A 73 -6.53 7.56 36.18
C ALA A 73 -5.21 7.70 35.40
N MET A 74 -4.32 8.59 35.81
CA MET A 74 -2.99 8.76 35.18
C MET A 74 -2.07 7.54 35.35
N SER A 75 -2.35 6.62 36.27
CA SER A 75 -1.56 5.39 36.49
C SER A 75 -2.09 4.16 35.74
N TYR A 76 -3.29 4.26 35.15
CA TYR A 76 -3.92 3.16 34.37
C TYR A 76 -3.71 3.24 32.86
N LEU A 77 -3.06 4.30 32.37
CA LEU A 77 -2.71 4.37 30.96
C LEU A 77 -1.69 3.27 30.63
N PRO A 78 -1.96 2.38 29.68
CA PRO A 78 -0.97 1.42 29.25
C PRO A 78 0.27 2.16 28.79
N ASN A 79 1.44 1.57 29.09
CA ASN A 79 2.74 2.16 28.78
C ASN A 79 2.83 2.39 27.27
N MET A 80 2.62 3.62 26.81
CA MET A 80 2.54 4.05 25.40
C MET A 80 3.78 3.61 24.57
N GLY A 81 4.88 3.26 25.23
CA GLY A 81 6.09 2.74 24.58
C GLY A 81 5.97 1.29 24.05
N LYS A 82 4.83 0.61 24.23
CA LYS A 82 4.60 -0.77 23.76
C LYS A 82 3.41 -0.93 22.80
N PHE A 83 2.71 0.14 22.50
CA PHE A 83 1.58 0.10 21.55
C PHE A 83 2.13 0.38 20.13
N THR A 84 2.61 -0.65 19.47
CA THR A 84 2.99 -0.55 18.06
C THR A 84 1.72 -0.76 17.24
N LEU A 85 1.26 0.28 16.56
CA LEU A 85 0.10 0.23 15.66
C LEU A 85 0.40 -0.73 14.49
N ALA A 86 -0.59 -1.50 14.02
CA ALA A 86 -0.41 -2.42 12.89
C ALA A 86 0.18 -1.74 11.64
N PRO A 87 -0.16 -0.47 11.29
CA PRO A 87 0.49 0.27 10.22
C PRO A 87 1.98 0.52 10.44
N ASP A 88 2.43 0.75 11.67
CA ASP A 88 3.85 0.94 11.97
C ASP A 88 4.60 -0.39 11.92
N VAL A 89 3.98 -1.49 12.35
CA VAL A 89 4.51 -2.86 12.15
C VAL A 89 4.71 -3.17 10.67
N TYR A 90 3.77 -2.75 9.82
CA TYR A 90 3.88 -2.91 8.37
C TYR A 90 5.13 -2.21 7.82
N VAL A 91 5.35 -0.96 8.20
CA VAL A 91 6.52 -0.15 7.80
C VAL A 91 7.82 -0.81 8.27
N GLU A 92 7.86 -1.29 9.53
CA GLU A 92 9.01 -2.05 10.04
C GLU A 92 9.26 -3.34 9.25
N ASN A 93 8.22 -4.05 8.85
CA ASN A 93 8.35 -5.29 8.08
C ASN A 93 8.95 -5.03 6.69
N ILE A 94 8.60 -3.91 6.04
CA ILE A 94 9.27 -3.48 4.80
C ILE A 94 10.77 -3.27 5.05
N ALA A 95 11.13 -2.53 6.09
CA ALA A 95 12.54 -2.29 6.40
C ALA A 95 13.32 -3.59 6.74
N LYS A 96 12.68 -4.56 7.40
CA LYS A 96 13.24 -5.88 7.67
C LYS A 96 13.41 -6.69 6.39
N ALA A 97 12.39 -6.72 5.52
CA ALA A 97 12.44 -7.40 4.23
C ALA A 97 13.57 -6.85 3.36
N LYS A 98 13.68 -5.52 3.24
CA LYS A 98 14.76 -4.85 2.47
C LYS A 98 16.17 -5.20 2.94
N LYS A 99 16.36 -5.48 4.22
CA LYS A 99 17.65 -5.92 4.76
C LYS A 99 17.92 -7.40 4.54
N ALA A 100 16.87 -8.21 4.34
CA ALA A 100 16.95 -9.65 4.31
C ALA A 100 17.07 -10.25 2.90
N VAL A 101 16.65 -9.51 1.85
CA VAL A 101 16.68 -9.99 0.47
C VAL A 101 17.33 -8.98 -0.46
N SER A 102 17.79 -9.45 -1.63
CA SER A 102 18.39 -8.62 -2.68
C SER A 102 17.41 -8.23 -3.80
N ILE A 103 16.26 -8.91 -3.87
CA ILE A 103 15.21 -8.59 -4.84
C ILE A 103 14.44 -7.34 -4.44
N PRO A 104 13.86 -6.60 -5.40
CA PRO A 104 13.00 -5.48 -5.10
C PRO A 104 11.83 -5.84 -4.18
N VAL A 105 11.60 -4.98 -3.19
CA VAL A 105 10.47 -5.04 -2.25
C VAL A 105 9.54 -3.87 -2.54
N ILE A 106 8.32 -4.19 -2.94
CA ILE A 106 7.28 -3.24 -3.34
C ILE A 106 6.26 -3.14 -2.19
N GLY A 107 6.04 -1.95 -1.67
CA GLY A 107 4.99 -1.71 -0.69
C GLY A 107 3.62 -1.83 -1.32
N SER A 108 2.58 -2.15 -0.54
CA SER A 108 1.21 -2.24 -1.03
C SER A 108 0.26 -1.48 -0.11
N LEU A 109 -0.44 -0.50 -0.67
CA LEU A 109 -1.51 0.24 -0.01
C LEU A 109 -2.84 -0.06 -0.69
N ASN A 110 -3.88 -0.24 0.12
CA ASN A 110 -5.23 -0.47 -0.34
C ASN A 110 -6.13 0.65 0.20
N GLY A 111 -6.68 1.46 -0.69
CA GLY A 111 -7.55 2.57 -0.31
C GLY A 111 -8.22 3.19 -1.53
N VAL A 112 -9.33 3.90 -1.29
CA VAL A 112 -10.21 4.42 -2.34
C VAL A 112 -10.62 5.87 -2.10
N SER A 113 -10.26 6.45 -0.95
CA SER A 113 -10.57 7.84 -0.61
C SER A 113 -9.30 8.69 -0.49
N SER A 114 -9.43 9.99 -0.68
CA SER A 114 -8.37 10.95 -0.30
C SER A 114 -8.46 11.21 1.19
N GLY A 115 -7.43 10.86 1.95
CA GLY A 115 -7.43 11.03 3.41
C GLY A 115 -6.05 10.96 4.04
N GLY A 116 -5.99 11.09 5.36
CA GLY A 116 -4.74 11.13 6.12
C GLY A 116 -3.87 9.87 6.01
N TRP A 117 -4.45 8.75 5.57
CA TRP A 117 -3.72 7.50 5.36
C TRP A 117 -2.69 7.58 4.21
N ILE A 118 -2.84 8.54 3.28
CA ILE A 118 -1.93 8.72 2.14
C ILE A 118 -0.49 8.96 2.61
N HIS A 119 -0.29 9.59 3.76
CA HIS A 119 1.05 9.79 4.31
C HIS A 119 1.81 8.47 4.59
N TYR A 120 1.11 7.33 4.68
CA TYR A 120 1.75 6.03 4.77
C TYR A 120 2.50 5.65 3.49
N ALA A 121 2.12 6.18 2.33
CA ALA A 121 2.91 6.04 1.12
C ALA A 121 4.34 6.58 1.32
N LYS A 122 4.45 7.72 1.99
CA LYS A 122 5.76 8.31 2.34
C LYS A 122 6.52 7.46 3.36
N LYS A 123 5.84 6.97 4.42
CA LYS A 123 6.48 6.07 5.40
C LYS A 123 7.00 4.77 4.76
N ILE A 124 6.25 4.20 3.81
CA ILE A 124 6.65 3.03 3.03
C ILE A 124 7.92 3.31 2.22
N GLN A 125 7.97 4.44 1.53
CA GLN A 125 9.16 4.87 0.81
C GLN A 125 10.35 5.04 1.76
N ASP A 126 10.17 5.72 2.90
CA ASP A 126 11.23 6.00 3.86
C ASP A 126 11.73 4.72 4.55
N ALA A 127 10.92 3.67 4.62
CA ALA A 127 11.32 2.32 5.04
C ALA A 127 12.20 1.60 4.01
N GLY A 128 12.36 2.17 2.81
CA GLY A 128 13.24 1.67 1.76
C GLY A 128 12.55 0.79 0.71
N ALA A 129 11.22 0.86 0.58
CA ALA A 129 10.53 0.21 -0.54
C ALA A 129 11.05 0.71 -1.89
N ASP A 130 11.21 -0.19 -2.87
CA ASP A 130 11.70 0.15 -4.20
C ASP A 130 10.61 0.73 -5.10
N ALA A 131 9.35 0.43 -4.81
CA ALA A 131 8.16 0.95 -5.48
C ALA A 131 6.94 0.83 -4.55
N LEU A 132 5.83 1.44 -4.94
CA LEU A 132 4.53 1.31 -4.28
C LEU A 132 3.49 0.75 -5.25
N GLU A 133 2.73 -0.26 -4.83
CA GLU A 133 1.50 -0.71 -5.48
C GLU A 133 0.29 -0.11 -4.74
N LEU A 134 -0.45 0.76 -5.40
CA LEU A 134 -1.72 1.30 -4.92
C LEU A 134 -2.86 0.45 -5.48
N ASN A 135 -3.56 -0.26 -4.62
CA ASN A 135 -4.71 -1.06 -4.99
C ASN A 135 -5.99 -0.24 -4.84
N ILE A 136 -6.61 0.10 -5.97
CA ILE A 136 -7.87 0.81 -6.03
C ILE A 136 -8.96 -0.20 -6.36
N TYR A 137 -9.62 -0.70 -5.30
CA TYR A 137 -10.72 -1.64 -5.45
C TYR A 137 -11.90 -1.14 -4.62
N PHE A 138 -12.87 -0.55 -5.31
CA PHE A 138 -14.09 -0.04 -4.72
C PHE A 138 -15.29 -0.61 -5.45
N LEU A 139 -16.29 -1.06 -4.70
CA LEU A 139 -17.57 -1.47 -5.24
C LEU A 139 -18.58 -0.33 -5.01
N PRO A 140 -18.86 0.50 -6.02
CA PRO A 140 -19.77 1.63 -5.86
C PRO A 140 -21.21 1.12 -5.71
N THR A 141 -21.81 1.42 -4.56
CA THR A 141 -23.21 1.05 -4.24
C THR A 141 -24.14 2.26 -4.20
N ASP A 142 -23.61 3.47 -4.28
CA ASP A 142 -24.40 4.69 -4.36
C ASP A 142 -24.98 4.88 -5.76
N LEU A 143 -26.29 4.91 -5.87
CA LEU A 143 -27.02 5.10 -7.12
C LEU A 143 -26.82 6.48 -7.77
N ASN A 144 -26.36 7.47 -7.01
CA ASN A 144 -26.08 8.81 -7.50
C ASN A 144 -24.64 9.01 -7.98
N LEU A 145 -23.74 8.09 -7.65
CA LEU A 145 -22.34 8.17 -8.07
C LEU A 145 -22.22 7.74 -9.55
N THR A 146 -21.83 8.68 -10.39
CA THR A 146 -21.60 8.38 -11.81
C THR A 146 -20.24 7.75 -12.05
N SER A 147 -20.08 7.01 -13.16
CA SER A 147 -18.78 6.44 -13.55
C SER A 147 -17.73 7.52 -13.81
N ALA A 148 -18.12 8.70 -14.32
CA ALA A 148 -17.19 9.81 -14.52
C ALA A 148 -16.63 10.35 -13.18
N GLU A 149 -17.50 10.57 -12.21
CA GLU A 149 -17.10 11.02 -10.86
C GLU A 149 -16.20 9.99 -10.17
N LEU A 150 -16.51 8.70 -10.30
CA LEU A 150 -15.69 7.63 -9.73
C LEU A 150 -14.29 7.61 -10.36
N GLU A 151 -14.20 7.72 -11.68
CA GLU A 151 -12.93 7.77 -12.39
C GLU A 151 -12.13 9.03 -12.08
N ASP A 152 -12.80 10.18 -11.89
CA ASP A 152 -12.17 11.41 -11.42
C ASP A 152 -11.57 11.26 -10.03
N ASN A 153 -12.30 10.61 -9.12
CA ASN A 153 -11.83 10.31 -7.76
C ASN A 153 -10.58 9.41 -7.80
N TYR A 154 -10.54 8.41 -8.68
CA TYR A 154 -9.37 7.55 -8.84
C TYR A 154 -8.16 8.30 -9.38
N ALA A 155 -8.33 9.14 -10.40
CA ALA A 155 -7.25 9.95 -10.93
C ALA A 155 -6.71 10.94 -9.87
N LYS A 156 -7.62 11.55 -9.10
CA LYS A 156 -7.24 12.43 -7.99
C LYS A 156 -6.45 11.68 -6.92
N LEU A 157 -6.92 10.51 -6.50
CA LEU A 157 -6.24 9.69 -5.51
C LEU A 157 -4.81 9.33 -5.95
N VAL A 158 -4.63 8.92 -7.21
CA VAL A 158 -3.31 8.63 -7.77
C VAL A 158 -2.41 9.87 -7.74
N SER A 159 -2.94 11.04 -8.10
CA SER A 159 -2.22 12.30 -8.04
C SER A 159 -1.81 12.68 -6.60
N ASP A 160 -2.72 12.49 -5.64
CA ASP A 160 -2.47 12.78 -4.23
C ASP A 160 -1.35 11.86 -3.68
N VAL A 161 -1.41 10.56 -3.98
CA VAL A 161 -0.36 9.60 -3.58
C VAL A 161 0.97 9.94 -4.28
N ARG A 162 0.93 10.26 -5.60
CA ARG A 162 2.14 10.65 -6.35
C ARG A 162 2.83 11.86 -5.75
N ALA A 163 2.08 12.82 -5.21
CA ALA A 163 2.64 14.01 -4.57
C ALA A 163 3.46 13.69 -3.31
N GLU A 164 3.14 12.61 -2.61
CA GLU A 164 3.80 12.20 -1.37
C GLU A 164 5.10 11.41 -1.59
N ILE A 165 5.26 10.75 -2.75
CA ILE A 165 6.36 9.81 -3.00
C ILE A 165 7.14 10.14 -4.26
N SER A 166 8.41 9.71 -4.30
CA SER A 166 9.28 9.78 -5.48
C SER A 166 9.63 8.40 -6.08
N ILE A 167 9.36 7.32 -5.34
CA ILE A 167 9.53 5.96 -5.86
C ILE A 167 8.45 5.63 -6.90
N PRO A 168 8.68 4.67 -7.80
CA PRO A 168 7.70 4.28 -8.80
C PRO A 168 6.36 3.86 -8.18
N LEU A 169 5.25 4.24 -8.84
CA LEU A 169 3.88 3.98 -8.44
C LEU A 169 3.18 3.08 -9.46
N ALA A 170 2.81 1.87 -9.04
CA ALA A 170 1.90 1.00 -9.78
C ALA A 170 0.46 1.18 -9.27
N VAL A 171 -0.50 1.17 -10.17
CA VAL A 171 -1.93 1.21 -9.81
C VAL A 171 -2.59 -0.10 -10.20
N LYS A 172 -3.18 -0.78 -9.23
CA LYS A 172 -3.87 -2.05 -9.44
C LYS A 172 -5.36 -1.83 -9.52
N LEU A 173 -5.96 -2.33 -10.60
CA LEU A 173 -7.33 -2.05 -10.99
C LEU A 173 -8.20 -3.31 -10.99
N SER A 174 -9.51 -3.11 -10.81
CA SER A 174 -10.51 -4.11 -11.18
C SER A 174 -10.72 -4.14 -12.71
N PRO A 175 -11.31 -5.20 -13.26
CA PRO A 175 -11.64 -5.24 -14.68
C PRO A 175 -12.95 -4.52 -15.05
N PHE A 176 -13.69 -3.98 -14.07
CA PHE A 176 -15.07 -3.51 -14.25
C PHE A 176 -15.16 -2.02 -14.63
N PHE A 177 -14.51 -1.65 -15.74
CA PHE A 177 -14.58 -0.30 -16.28
C PHE A 177 -15.12 -0.34 -17.72
N THR A 178 -16.02 0.59 -18.05
CA THR A 178 -16.60 0.66 -19.39
C THR A 178 -15.56 0.99 -20.45
N ALA A 179 -14.61 1.88 -20.15
CA ALA A 179 -13.57 2.34 -21.06
C ALA A 179 -12.19 2.26 -20.40
N LEU A 180 -11.74 1.04 -20.04
CA LEU A 180 -10.48 0.82 -19.34
C LEU A 180 -9.26 1.50 -20.00
N PRO A 181 -9.06 1.51 -21.33
CA PRO A 181 -7.92 2.22 -21.92
C PRO A 181 -7.94 3.74 -21.68
N ASN A 182 -9.12 4.35 -21.64
CA ASN A 182 -9.25 5.77 -21.33
C ASN A 182 -8.90 6.05 -19.86
N LEU A 183 -9.44 5.26 -18.92
CA LEU A 183 -9.07 5.35 -17.50
C LEU A 183 -7.58 5.13 -17.30
N ALA A 184 -7.00 4.10 -17.95
CA ALA A 184 -5.56 3.81 -17.87
C ALA A 184 -4.72 5.04 -18.27
N ARG A 185 -5.10 5.72 -19.37
CA ARG A 185 -4.44 6.96 -19.79
C ARG A 185 -4.53 8.05 -18.74
N ARG A 186 -5.71 8.25 -18.16
CA ARG A 186 -5.94 9.26 -17.11
C ARG A 186 -5.11 8.97 -15.84
N LEU A 187 -4.95 7.70 -15.46
CA LEU A 187 -4.14 7.31 -14.31
C LEU A 187 -2.65 7.53 -14.57
N VAL A 188 -2.17 7.26 -15.79
CA VAL A 188 -0.79 7.59 -16.20
C VAL A 188 -0.56 9.10 -16.19
N ASP A 189 -1.50 9.88 -16.73
CA ASP A 189 -1.43 11.33 -16.71
C ASP A 189 -1.48 11.90 -15.27
N ALA A 190 -2.10 11.17 -14.32
CA ALA A 190 -2.12 11.47 -12.88
C ALA A 190 -0.85 11.05 -12.13
N GLY A 191 0.09 10.33 -12.78
CA GLY A 191 1.40 9.98 -12.24
C GLY A 191 1.63 8.51 -11.92
N ALA A 192 0.80 7.59 -12.42
CA ALA A 192 1.09 6.16 -12.36
C ALA A 192 2.21 5.78 -13.34
N ASP A 193 3.24 5.06 -12.85
CA ASP A 193 4.34 4.54 -13.67
C ASP A 193 4.02 3.16 -14.25
N GLY A 194 3.02 2.47 -13.72
CA GLY A 194 2.58 1.16 -14.20
C GLY A 194 1.18 0.81 -13.75
N LEU A 195 0.60 -0.20 -14.44
CA LEU A 195 -0.71 -0.73 -14.13
C LEU A 195 -0.62 -2.22 -13.82
N VAL A 196 -1.34 -2.68 -12.80
CA VAL A 196 -1.50 -4.10 -12.47
C VAL A 196 -2.91 -4.53 -12.87
N LEU A 197 -2.99 -5.43 -13.84
CA LEU A 197 -4.25 -5.90 -14.43
C LEU A 197 -4.38 -7.41 -14.18
N PHE A 198 -5.22 -7.90 -13.29
CA PHE A 198 -6.24 -7.16 -12.54
C PHE A 198 -6.28 -7.62 -11.09
N ASN A 199 -6.89 -6.80 -10.23
CA ASN A 199 -7.40 -7.28 -8.96
C ASN A 199 -8.70 -8.06 -9.21
N ARG A 200 -8.91 -9.15 -8.47
CA ARG A 200 -10.11 -10.00 -8.63
C ARG A 200 -11.26 -9.48 -7.79
#